data_966804bc9511f9ecefefd11028a4fe15
#
_entry.id   966804bc9511f9ecefefd11028a4fe15
#
_cell.length_a   1.000
_cell.length_b   1.000
_cell.length_c   1.000
_cell.angle_alpha   90.00
_cell.angle_beta   90.00
_cell.angle_gamma   90.00
#
_symmetry.space_group_name_H-M   'P 1'
#
loop_
_entity.id
_entity.type
_entity.pdbx_description
1 polymer ?
#
loop_
_entity_poly.entity_id
_entity_poly.type
_entity_poly.pdbx_seq_one_letter_code
_entity_poly.pdbx_strand_id
1 'polypeptide(L)' 'MNTLTTKEQQLLDRISQGMDAPGEGWLHELTPFDNDHVTAGVLGSLVEKGLVHSHQDEETVPGFPPAYWVTLRA' A
#
# COMPACT_ATOMS: atom_id res chain seq x y z
N MET A 1 17.80 -12.02 5.37
CA MET A 1 17.67 -10.65 4.85
C MET A 1 16.61 -10.63 3.75
N ASN A 2 15.57 -9.81 3.93
CA ASN A 2 14.50 -9.73 2.93
C ASN A 2 14.90 -8.77 1.81
N THR A 3 15.08 -9.33 0.62
CA THR A 3 15.38 -8.51 -0.55
C THR A 3 14.05 -8.08 -1.18
N LEU A 4 13.87 -6.78 -1.35
CA LEU A 4 12.67 -6.24 -1.99
C LEU A 4 12.81 -6.30 -3.51
N THR A 5 11.72 -6.62 -4.19
CA THR A 5 11.65 -6.48 -5.64
C THR A 5 11.58 -4.99 -5.98
N THR A 6 11.80 -4.65 -7.25
CA THR A 6 11.70 -3.27 -7.72
C THR A 6 10.31 -2.69 -7.42
N LYS A 7 9.27 -3.47 -7.68
CA LYS A 7 7.89 -3.02 -7.42
C LYS A 7 7.61 -2.83 -5.94
N GLU A 8 8.10 -3.74 -5.10
CA GLU A 8 7.96 -3.61 -3.65
C GLU A 8 8.64 -2.33 -3.16
N GLN A 9 9.84 -2.06 -3.65
CA GLN A 9 10.58 -0.87 -3.27
C GLN A 9 9.86 0.40 -3.73
N GLN A 10 9.30 0.40 -4.94
CA GLN A 10 8.55 1.54 -5.46
C GLN A 10 7.33 1.86 -4.60
N LEU A 11 6.56 0.84 -4.24
CA LEU A 11 5.38 1.06 -3.39
C LEU A 11 5.78 1.50 -2.00
N LEU A 12 6.82 0.89 -1.43
CA LEU A 12 7.31 1.26 -0.11
C LEU A 12 7.77 2.72 -0.08
N ASP A 13 8.49 3.16 -1.10
CA ASP A 13 8.94 4.54 -1.21
C ASP A 13 7.76 5.51 -1.28
N ARG A 14 6.72 5.15 -2.01
CA ARG A 14 5.52 5.98 -2.11
C ARG A 14 4.82 6.11 -0.76
N ILE A 15 4.71 5.00 -0.04
CA ILE A 15 4.09 5.01 1.29
C ILE A 15 4.95 5.85 2.25
N SER A 16 6.28 5.73 2.16
CA SER A 16 7.19 6.53 2.99
C SER A 16 7.00 8.02 2.79
N GLN A 17 6.78 8.45 1.55
CA GLN A 17 6.55 9.85 1.24
C GLN A 17 5.17 10.29 1.72
N GLY A 18 4.16 9.43 1.57
CA GLY A 18 2.79 9.76 1.92
C GLY A 18 2.21 10.86 1.05
N MET A 19 0.99 11.27 1.36
CA MET A 19 0.38 12.44 0.70
C MET A 19 0.18 13.57 1.70
N ASP A 20 -0.60 13.30 2.74
CA ASP A 20 -0.86 14.30 3.79
C ASP A 20 0.11 14.15 4.95
N ALA A 21 0.58 12.92 5.20
CA ALA A 21 1.53 12.64 6.27
C ALA A 21 2.54 11.60 5.80
N PRO A 22 3.83 11.74 6.17
CA PRO A 22 4.83 10.74 5.80
C PRO A 22 4.51 9.38 6.40
N GLY A 23 4.69 8.34 5.59
CA GLY A 23 4.55 6.97 6.05
C GLY A 23 3.14 6.43 6.11
N GLU A 24 2.15 7.20 5.67
CA GLU A 24 0.75 6.72 5.66
C GLU A 24 -0.06 7.38 4.55
N GLY A 25 -1.16 6.75 4.20
CA GLY A 25 -2.10 7.29 3.23
C GLY A 25 -3.00 6.23 2.63
N TRP A 26 -3.84 6.65 1.69
CA TRP A 26 -4.72 5.75 0.95
C TRP A 26 -3.93 5.03 -0.15
N LEU A 27 -4.05 3.72 -0.20
CA LEU A 27 -3.30 2.91 -1.17
C LEU A 27 -3.53 3.38 -2.61
N HIS A 28 -4.78 3.65 -2.99
CA HIS A 28 -5.11 4.04 -4.36
C HIS A 28 -4.51 5.40 -4.75
N GLU A 29 -4.20 6.25 -3.79
CA GLU A 29 -3.54 7.53 -4.04
C GLU A 29 -2.03 7.42 -4.06
N LEU A 30 -1.49 6.46 -3.30
CA LEU A 30 -0.04 6.29 -3.16
C LEU A 30 0.57 5.37 -4.20
N THR A 31 -0.21 4.41 -4.71
CA THR A 31 0.34 3.41 -5.62
C THR A 31 0.86 4.02 -6.93
N PRO A 32 2.08 3.63 -7.37
CA PRO A 32 2.58 4.04 -8.67
C PRO A 32 2.12 3.14 -9.82
N PHE A 33 1.30 2.12 -9.52
CA PHE A 33 0.89 1.12 -10.51
C PHE A 33 -0.50 1.42 -11.03
N ASP A 34 -0.71 1.16 -12.32
CA ASP A 34 -2.01 1.34 -12.96
C ASP A 34 -2.94 0.15 -12.79
N ASN A 35 -2.39 -1.00 -12.38
CA ASN A 35 -3.14 -2.25 -12.27
C ASN A 35 -3.42 -2.57 -10.81
N ASP A 36 -4.69 -2.70 -10.43
CA ASP A 36 -5.10 -2.98 -9.06
C ASP A 36 -4.61 -4.34 -8.56
N HIS A 37 -4.52 -5.34 -9.44
CA HIS A 37 -4.01 -6.66 -9.06
C HIS A 37 -2.52 -6.61 -8.72
N VAL A 38 -1.75 -5.83 -9.47
CA VAL A 38 -0.32 -5.63 -9.19
C VAL A 38 -0.16 -4.92 -7.85
N THR A 39 -0.93 -3.85 -7.64
CA THR A 39 -0.89 -3.11 -6.38
C THR A 39 -1.21 -4.02 -5.18
N ALA A 40 -2.28 -4.80 -5.29
CA ALA A 40 -2.70 -5.69 -4.21
C ALA A 40 -1.63 -6.76 -3.92
N GLY A 41 -1.04 -7.35 -4.95
CA GLY A 41 0.00 -8.35 -4.80
C GLY A 41 1.25 -7.80 -4.15
N VAL A 42 1.69 -6.63 -4.58
CA VAL A 42 2.88 -5.97 -4.02
C VAL A 42 2.62 -5.57 -2.57
N LEU A 43 1.45 -5.00 -2.27
CA LEU A 43 1.09 -4.64 -0.92
C LEU A 43 1.06 -5.88 -0.02
N GLY A 44 0.45 -6.98 -0.47
CA GLY A 44 0.40 -8.22 0.28
C GLY A 44 1.78 -8.72 0.66
N SER A 45 2.73 -8.66 -0.28
CA SER A 45 4.12 -9.03 -0.02
C SER A 45 4.76 -8.16 1.04
N LEU A 46 4.53 -6.85 1.00
CA LEU A 46 5.09 -5.93 1.99
C LEU A 46 4.50 -6.18 3.38
N VAL A 47 3.21 -6.48 3.45
CA VAL A 47 2.55 -6.82 4.71
C VAL A 47 3.12 -8.12 5.30
N GLU A 48 3.32 -9.14 4.45
CA GLU A 48 3.91 -10.40 4.89
C GLU A 48 5.33 -10.23 5.42
N LYS A 49 6.09 -9.32 4.83
CA LYS A 49 7.44 -9.01 5.27
C LYS A 49 7.48 -8.14 6.54
N GLY A 50 6.32 -7.70 7.00
CA GLY A 50 6.20 -6.90 8.22
C GLY A 50 6.65 -5.46 8.05
N LEU A 51 6.67 -4.95 6.84
CA LEU A 51 7.13 -3.59 6.55
C LEU A 51 6.00 -2.56 6.50
N VAL A 52 4.78 -3.03 6.28
CA VAL A 52 3.60 -2.17 6.09
C VAL A 52 2.41 -2.80 6.80
N HIS A 53 1.58 -1.95 7.40
CA HIS A 53 0.24 -2.32 7.85
C HIS A 53 -0.76 -1.86 6.82
N SER A 54 -1.76 -2.69 6.53
CA SER A 54 -2.89 -2.26 5.73
C SER A 54 -4.19 -2.47 6.50
N HIS A 55 -5.10 -1.53 6.35
CA HIS A 55 -6.40 -1.57 7.00
C HIS A 55 -7.46 -1.26 5.97
N GLN A 56 -8.42 -2.18 5.80
CA GLN A 56 -9.52 -1.98 4.88
C GLN A 56 -10.55 -1.05 5.51
N ASP A 57 -10.99 -0.04 4.74
CA ASP A 57 -12.06 0.84 5.17
C ASP A 57 -13.36 0.05 5.23
N GLU A 58 -14.04 0.12 6.37
CA GLU A 58 -15.30 -0.58 6.57
C GLU A 58 -16.46 0.05 5.80
N GLU A 59 -16.35 1.32 5.46
CA GLU A 59 -17.36 2.02 4.67
C GLU A 59 -17.12 1.81 3.19
N THR A 60 -17.60 0.68 2.66
CA THR A 60 -17.52 0.43 1.23
C THR A 60 -18.78 0.96 0.56
N VAL A 61 -18.56 1.72 -0.52
CA VAL A 61 -19.67 2.19 -1.37
C VAL A 61 -19.95 1.11 -2.42
N PRO A 62 -21.20 0.66 -2.56
CA PRO A 62 -21.53 -0.34 -3.59
C PRO A 62 -21.09 0.13 -4.97
N GLY A 63 -20.44 -0.76 -5.72
CA GLY A 63 -19.95 -0.47 -7.06
C GLY A 63 -18.53 0.10 -7.12
N PHE A 64 -17.89 0.36 -5.98
CA PHE A 64 -16.51 0.82 -5.92
C PHE A 64 -15.63 -0.20 -5.21
N PRO A 65 -14.35 -0.32 -5.60
CA PRO A 65 -13.43 -1.21 -4.90
C PRO A 65 -13.20 -0.72 -3.46
N PRO A 66 -12.94 -1.63 -2.52
CA PRO A 66 -12.65 -1.22 -1.14
C PRO A 66 -11.39 -0.37 -1.06
N ALA A 67 -11.43 0.66 -0.21
CA ALA A 67 -10.27 1.50 0.04
C ALA A 67 -9.42 0.88 1.16
N TYR A 68 -8.11 1.00 1.03
CA TYR A 68 -7.17 0.50 2.02
C TYR A 68 -6.31 1.66 2.53
N TRP A 69 -6.24 1.78 3.84
CA TRP A 69 -5.30 2.69 4.49
C TRP A 69 -4.02 1.92 4.78
N VAL A 70 -2.89 2.45 4.36
CA VAL A 70 -1.59 1.80 4.55
C VAL A 70 -0.70 2.67 5.42
N THR A 71 0.08 2.02 6.28
CA THR A 71 0.97 2.70 7.22
C THR A 71 2.28 1.93 7.27
N LEU A 72 3.40 2.66 7.26
CA LEU A 72 4.70 2.04 7.46
C LEU A 72 4.81 1.50 8.89
N ARG A 73 5.37 0.32 9.00
CA ARG A 73 5.79 -0.21 10.29
C ARG A 73 7.22 0.25 10.56
N ALA A 74 7.36 0.89 11.66
CA ALA A 74 8.69 1.31 12.10
C ALA A 74 9.48 0.15 12.68
#